data_e51fae0fc8b8dc53dcfbe9e790546530
#
_entry.id   e51fae0fc8b8dc53dcfbe9e790546530
#
_cell.length_a   1.000
_cell.length_b   1.000
_cell.length_c   1.000
_cell.angle_alpha   90.00
_cell.angle_beta   90.00
_cell.angle_gamma   90.00
#
_symmetry.space_group_name_H-M   'P 1'
#
loop_
_entity.id
_entity.type
_entity.pdbx_description
1 polymer ?
#
loop_
_entity_poly.entity_id
_entity_poly.type
_entity_poly.pdbx_seq_one_letter_code
_entity_poly.pdbx_strand_id
1 'polypeptide(L)'
;MESRVKCAVCAVAMCLVLRAGSGMEHKFRYYTDNSGLSSNTIQCLYQDDKGYVWVGTADGLDRFNSYDFTNYRSDYRRRNTLENNCIYSLCGEGFPNGDRIWVGTSDGVYIFDSKDESFVHLPILGSDGRERRNLLVYSLAADVAGNMWIGTLGDGLYRTASRAARSNTITPRNTPRPSRPTSS
;
A
#
# COMPACT_ATOMS: atom_id res chain seq x y z
N MET A 1 23.16 41.52 -48.04
CA MET A 1 23.63 40.14 -48.09
C MET A 1 23.76 39.53 -46.67
N GLU A 2 24.13 40.31 -45.66
CA GLU A 2 24.31 39.84 -44.26
C GLU A 2 23.05 39.39 -43.51
N SER A 3 21.87 39.98 -43.81
CA SER A 3 20.64 39.63 -43.10
C SER A 3 20.11 38.23 -43.45
N ARG A 4 20.33 37.79 -44.69
CA ARG A 4 19.90 36.46 -45.16
C ARG A 4 20.79 35.33 -44.59
N VAL A 5 22.05 35.62 -44.35
CA VAL A 5 23.00 34.65 -43.73
C VAL A 5 22.68 34.47 -42.27
N LYS A 6 22.32 35.54 -41.53
CA LYS A 6 21.93 35.45 -40.09
C LYS A 6 20.65 34.63 -39.91
N CYS A 7 19.67 34.79 -40.82
CA CYS A 7 18.43 34.02 -40.76
C CYS A 7 18.65 32.52 -41.04
N ALA A 8 19.52 32.20 -41.99
CA ALA A 8 19.87 30.79 -42.30
C ALA A 8 20.63 30.09 -41.14
N VAL A 9 21.54 30.81 -40.48
CA VAL A 9 22.28 30.28 -39.33
C VAL A 9 21.34 30.05 -38.14
N CYS A 10 20.39 30.94 -37.86
CA CYS A 10 19.37 30.76 -36.83
C CYS A 10 18.45 29.59 -37.13
N ALA A 11 18.03 29.39 -38.39
CA ALA A 11 17.20 28.27 -38.77
C ALA A 11 17.91 26.91 -38.63
N VAL A 12 19.19 26.86 -38.99
CA VAL A 12 20.01 25.63 -38.81
C VAL A 12 20.28 25.36 -37.34
N ALA A 13 20.55 26.37 -36.52
CA ALA A 13 20.72 26.22 -35.07
C ALA A 13 19.44 25.75 -34.38
N MET A 14 18.27 26.29 -34.82
CA MET A 14 16.97 25.87 -34.29
C MET A 14 16.58 24.44 -34.72
N CYS A 15 16.99 24.01 -35.92
CA CYS A 15 16.79 22.60 -36.33
C CYS A 15 17.72 21.62 -35.60
N LEU A 16 18.89 22.04 -35.14
CA LEU A 16 19.83 21.19 -34.36
C LEU A 16 19.35 21.03 -32.93
N VAL A 17 18.68 22.01 -32.34
CA VAL A 17 18.11 21.91 -30.99
C VAL A 17 16.90 20.99 -30.92
N LEU A 18 16.15 20.86 -32.04
CA LEU A 18 14.97 19.97 -32.12
C LEU A 18 15.28 18.51 -32.30
N ARG A 19 16.56 18.12 -32.49
CA ARG A 19 16.99 16.71 -32.59
C ARG A 19 17.55 16.11 -31.32
N ALA A 20 17.63 16.85 -30.22
CA ALA A 20 17.99 16.33 -28.90
C ALA A 20 16.76 15.80 -28.13
N GLY A 21 15.84 15.14 -28.81
CA GLY A 21 14.93 14.21 -28.20
C GLY A 21 15.72 12.97 -27.85
N SER A 22 16.43 12.98 -26.71
CA SER A 22 16.92 11.77 -26.07
C SER A 22 15.71 10.91 -25.79
N GLY A 23 15.45 9.92 -26.66
CA GLY A 23 14.53 8.86 -26.33
C GLY A 23 14.98 8.28 -24.98
N MET A 24 14.22 8.53 -23.92
CA MET A 24 14.47 7.88 -22.65
C MET A 24 14.31 6.38 -22.90
N GLU A 25 15.44 5.68 -23.04
CA GLU A 25 15.44 4.22 -23.12
C GLU A 25 15.05 3.70 -21.75
N HIS A 26 13.78 3.33 -21.57
CA HIS A 26 13.29 2.76 -20.33
C HIS A 26 13.89 1.35 -20.18
N LYS A 27 14.89 1.19 -19.31
CA LYS A 27 15.43 -0.12 -18.94
C LYS A 27 14.54 -0.73 -17.86
N PHE A 28 13.83 -1.80 -18.20
CA PHE A 28 13.07 -2.58 -17.24
C PHE A 28 13.97 -3.62 -16.58
N ARG A 29 13.86 -3.76 -15.25
CA ARG A 29 14.34 -4.92 -14.51
C ARG A 29 13.15 -5.81 -14.21
N TYR A 30 13.33 -7.08 -14.37
CA TYR A 30 12.31 -8.10 -14.15
C TYR A 30 12.66 -8.93 -12.91
N TYR A 31 11.73 -9.00 -11.96
CA TYR A 31 11.86 -9.76 -10.73
C TYR A 31 10.78 -10.82 -10.66
N THR A 32 11.15 -12.02 -10.22
CA THR A 32 10.29 -13.18 -10.09
C THR A 32 10.57 -13.92 -8.78
N ASP A 33 9.87 -15.02 -8.54
CA ASP A 33 10.17 -15.96 -7.46
C ASP A 33 11.63 -16.45 -7.52
N ASN A 34 12.21 -16.65 -8.71
CA ASN A 34 13.63 -16.95 -8.88
C ASN A 34 14.55 -15.78 -8.45
N SER A 35 14.03 -14.57 -8.36
CA SER A 35 14.74 -13.38 -7.88
C SER A 35 14.49 -13.12 -6.40
N GLY A 36 13.72 -13.97 -5.72
CA GLY A 36 13.45 -13.90 -4.28
C GLY A 36 12.07 -13.40 -3.90
N LEU A 37 11.14 -13.14 -4.84
CA LEU A 37 9.75 -12.86 -4.53
C LEU A 37 9.05 -14.07 -3.91
N SER A 38 8.10 -13.83 -3.02
CA SER A 38 7.25 -14.88 -2.45
C SER A 38 6.35 -15.53 -3.49
N SER A 39 5.86 -14.75 -4.47
CA SER A 39 5.02 -15.23 -5.57
C SER A 39 5.12 -14.30 -6.76
N ASN A 40 4.92 -14.83 -7.97
CA ASN A 40 4.83 -14.04 -9.21
C ASN A 40 3.48 -13.32 -9.36
N THR A 41 2.49 -13.61 -8.48
CA THR A 41 1.20 -12.92 -8.47
C THR A 41 1.25 -11.74 -7.53
N ILE A 42 1.49 -10.56 -8.08
CA ILE A 42 1.57 -9.31 -7.32
C ILE A 42 0.17 -8.71 -7.21
N GLN A 43 -0.24 -8.38 -5.99
CA GLN A 43 -1.55 -7.79 -5.68
C GLN A 43 -1.45 -6.28 -5.43
N CYS A 44 -0.43 -5.84 -4.69
CA CYS A 44 -0.26 -4.44 -4.34
C CYS A 44 1.21 -4.08 -4.10
N LEU A 45 1.49 -2.79 -4.16
CA LEU A 45 2.81 -2.21 -3.91
C LEU A 45 2.65 -1.01 -2.96
N TYR A 46 3.63 -0.82 -2.10
CA TYR A 46 3.75 0.35 -1.24
C TYR A 46 5.22 0.70 -1.04
N GLN A 47 5.58 1.98 -1.06
CA GLN A 47 6.93 2.43 -0.71
C GLN A 47 6.86 3.18 0.62
N ASP A 48 7.70 2.76 1.57
CA ASP A 48 7.80 3.42 2.88
C ASP A 48 8.75 4.64 2.86
N ASP A 49 8.74 5.39 3.95
CA ASP A 49 9.56 6.60 4.11
C ASP A 49 11.08 6.30 4.16
N LYS A 50 11.47 5.05 4.37
CA LYS A 50 12.87 4.58 4.37
C LYS A 50 13.33 4.18 2.97
N GLY A 51 12.40 4.20 1.97
CA GLY A 51 12.66 3.85 0.59
C GLY A 51 12.53 2.36 0.26
N TYR A 52 12.17 1.51 1.23
CA TYR A 52 11.86 0.11 0.93
C TYR A 52 10.58 0.01 0.10
N VAL A 53 10.59 -0.88 -0.88
CA VAL A 53 9.38 -1.24 -1.63
C VAL A 53 8.79 -2.52 -1.05
N TRP A 54 7.56 -2.40 -0.58
CA TRP A 54 6.78 -3.52 -0.07
C TRP A 54 5.90 -4.07 -1.16
N VAL A 55 5.91 -5.38 -1.31
CA VAL A 55 5.22 -6.11 -2.36
C VAL A 55 4.26 -7.10 -1.71
N GLY A 56 2.97 -6.83 -1.79
CA GLY A 56 1.93 -7.76 -1.37
C GLY A 56 1.67 -8.76 -2.50
N THR A 57 1.80 -10.05 -2.19
CA THR A 57 1.64 -11.13 -3.15
C THR A 57 0.51 -12.08 -2.76
N ALA A 58 0.21 -13.04 -3.63
CA ALA A 58 -0.73 -14.11 -3.33
C ALA A 58 -0.20 -15.11 -2.27
N ASP A 59 1.11 -15.08 -1.95
CA ASP A 59 1.74 -16.04 -1.02
C ASP A 59 2.81 -15.38 -0.12
N GLY A 60 2.54 -14.20 0.37
CA GLY A 60 3.38 -13.50 1.34
C GLY A 60 3.52 -12.01 1.10
N LEU A 61 4.17 -11.37 2.05
CA LEU A 61 4.59 -9.97 1.99
C LEU A 61 6.10 -9.93 1.80
N ASP A 62 6.56 -9.19 0.80
CA ASP A 62 7.98 -9.03 0.50
C ASP A 62 8.43 -7.60 0.74
N ARG A 63 9.63 -7.42 1.31
CA ARG A 63 10.31 -6.14 1.44
C ARG A 63 11.55 -6.11 0.57
N PHE A 64 11.61 -5.19 -0.38
CA PHE A 64 12.74 -5.00 -1.28
C PHE A 64 13.61 -3.81 -0.84
N ASN A 65 14.90 -4.03 -0.66
CA ASN A 65 15.88 -3.04 -0.21
C ASN A 65 16.74 -2.46 -1.35
N SER A 66 16.30 -2.58 -2.61
CA SER A 66 17.02 -2.28 -3.85
C SER A 66 18.03 -3.35 -4.32
N TYR A 67 18.31 -4.35 -3.50
CA TYR A 67 19.22 -5.47 -3.80
C TYR A 67 18.52 -6.82 -3.66
N ASP A 68 17.94 -7.07 -2.48
CA ASP A 68 17.39 -8.36 -2.09
C ASP A 68 15.94 -8.22 -1.57
N PHE A 69 15.21 -9.33 -1.59
CA PHE A 69 13.90 -9.48 -0.98
C PHE A 69 14.00 -10.14 0.39
N THR A 70 13.31 -9.58 1.37
CA THR A 70 13.01 -10.23 2.65
C THR A 70 11.56 -10.68 2.62
N ASN A 71 11.33 -11.97 2.82
CA ASN A 71 9.99 -12.55 2.74
C ASN A 71 9.37 -12.72 4.12
N TYR A 72 8.10 -12.34 4.25
CA TYR A 72 7.29 -12.52 5.45
C TYR A 72 6.09 -13.40 5.09
N ARG A 73 6.03 -14.57 5.71
CA ARG A 73 4.97 -15.56 5.49
C ARG A 73 4.43 -16.06 6.82
N SER A 74 3.28 -16.69 6.76
CA SER A 74 2.71 -17.44 7.88
C SER A 74 3.68 -18.50 8.36
N ASP A 75 3.96 -18.49 9.66
CA ASP A 75 4.75 -19.54 10.33
C ASP A 75 4.06 -19.91 11.65
N TYR A 76 3.38 -21.05 11.65
CA TYR A 76 2.67 -21.57 12.84
C TYR A 76 3.59 -21.88 14.04
N ARG A 77 4.91 -21.93 13.83
CA ARG A 77 5.91 -22.17 14.90
C ARG A 77 6.32 -20.87 15.59
N ARG A 78 6.05 -19.74 14.98
CA ARG A 78 6.41 -18.41 15.50
C ARG A 78 5.14 -17.66 15.90
N ARG A 79 5.22 -16.92 16.98
CA ARG A 79 4.18 -15.95 17.35
C ARG A 79 4.43 -14.65 16.59
N ASN A 80 3.38 -13.86 16.42
CA ASN A 80 3.45 -12.54 15.79
C ASN A 80 3.92 -12.57 14.33
N THR A 81 3.53 -13.62 13.58
CA THR A 81 3.68 -13.69 12.11
C THR A 81 2.34 -13.45 11.44
N LEU A 82 2.35 -13.32 10.12
CA LEU A 82 1.13 -13.39 9.32
C LEU A 82 0.45 -14.74 9.55
N GLU A 83 -0.88 -14.74 9.69
CA GLU A 83 -1.66 -15.98 9.70
C GLU A 83 -2.20 -16.29 8.29
N ASN A 84 -2.24 -15.29 7.42
CA ASN A 84 -2.69 -15.42 6.04
C ASN A 84 -1.69 -14.79 5.07
N ASN A 85 -1.29 -15.56 4.05
CA ASN A 85 -0.29 -15.15 3.08
C ASN A 85 -0.84 -14.33 1.90
N CYS A 86 -2.16 -14.30 1.69
CA CYS A 86 -2.74 -13.59 0.55
C CYS A 86 -2.94 -12.11 0.87
N ILE A 87 -2.06 -11.26 0.36
CA ILE A 87 -2.00 -9.83 0.65
C ILE A 87 -2.66 -9.03 -0.48
N TYR A 88 -3.73 -8.32 -0.17
CA TYR A 88 -4.47 -7.53 -1.16
C TYR A 88 -4.17 -6.04 -1.12
N SER A 89 -3.81 -5.49 0.03
CA SER A 89 -3.58 -4.06 0.16
C SER A 89 -2.54 -3.72 1.23
N LEU A 90 -1.82 -2.62 1.01
CA LEU A 90 -0.79 -2.10 1.90
C LEU A 90 -0.98 -0.59 2.08
N CYS A 91 -0.79 -0.11 3.29
CA CYS A 91 -0.80 1.31 3.59
C CYS A 91 0.12 1.61 4.77
N GLY A 92 0.99 2.60 4.67
CA GLY A 92 1.78 3.08 5.80
C GLY A 92 0.93 3.83 6.81
N GLU A 93 1.30 3.77 8.06
CA GLU A 93 0.78 4.67 9.08
C GLU A 93 1.41 6.05 8.83
N GLY A 94 0.60 7.04 8.39
CA GLY A 94 1.08 8.36 7.98
C GLY A 94 2.00 9.06 8.99
N PHE A 95 2.74 10.06 8.46
CA PHE A 95 3.72 10.88 9.20
C PHE A 95 3.22 11.28 10.62
N PRO A 96 4.07 11.25 11.69
CA PRO A 96 5.53 11.26 11.68
C PRO A 96 6.23 9.94 12.07
N ASN A 97 5.56 8.83 12.20
CA ASN A 97 6.15 7.58 12.68
C ASN A 97 5.91 6.41 11.70
N GLY A 98 6.44 6.53 10.47
CA GLY A 98 6.32 5.53 9.40
C GLY A 98 6.92 4.13 9.68
N ASP A 99 6.96 3.71 10.95
CA ASP A 99 7.49 2.40 11.35
C ASP A 99 6.45 1.26 11.23
N ARG A 100 5.20 1.60 10.92
CA ARG A 100 4.11 0.62 10.84
C ARG A 100 3.48 0.59 9.46
N ILE A 101 3.21 -0.63 9.01
CA ILE A 101 2.53 -0.90 7.75
C ILE A 101 1.27 -1.70 8.02
N TRP A 102 0.15 -1.20 7.53
CA TRP A 102 -1.12 -1.89 7.55
C TRP A 102 -1.18 -2.83 6.38
N VAL A 103 -1.53 -4.06 6.65
CA VAL A 103 -1.54 -5.18 5.70
C VAL A 103 -2.94 -5.74 5.64
N GLY A 104 -3.63 -5.54 4.53
CA GLY A 104 -4.94 -6.11 4.26
C GLY A 104 -4.81 -7.46 3.59
N THR A 105 -5.44 -8.47 4.18
CA THR A 105 -5.37 -9.86 3.75
C THR A 105 -6.74 -10.42 3.39
N SER A 106 -6.80 -11.67 2.98
CA SER A 106 -8.07 -12.40 2.83
C SER A 106 -8.76 -12.74 4.16
N ASP A 107 -8.08 -12.49 5.29
CA ASP A 107 -8.59 -12.81 6.62
C ASP A 107 -8.38 -11.66 7.62
N GLY A 108 -8.63 -10.42 7.17
CA GLY A 108 -8.59 -9.24 8.01
C GLY A 108 -7.36 -8.36 7.83
N VAL A 109 -7.07 -7.56 8.85
CA VAL A 109 -5.98 -6.58 8.86
C VAL A 109 -4.91 -6.97 9.85
N TYR A 110 -3.67 -6.89 9.40
CA TYR A 110 -2.49 -7.00 10.24
C TYR A 110 -1.74 -5.68 10.26
N ILE A 111 -1.06 -5.40 11.35
CA ILE A 111 -0.12 -4.29 11.46
C ILE A 111 1.27 -4.89 11.61
N PHE A 112 2.14 -4.58 10.65
CA PHE A 112 3.55 -4.88 10.73
C PHE A 112 4.27 -3.73 11.45
N ASP A 113 5.05 -4.05 12.49
CA ASP A 113 5.94 -3.11 13.16
C ASP A 113 7.38 -3.37 12.69
N SER A 114 8.02 -2.37 12.09
CA SER A 114 9.35 -2.50 11.50
C SER A 114 10.48 -2.51 12.54
N LYS A 115 10.19 -2.24 13.83
CA LYS A 115 11.19 -2.23 14.90
C LYS A 115 11.54 -3.62 15.40
N ASP A 116 10.53 -4.46 15.54
CA ASP A 116 10.67 -5.84 16.02
C ASP A 116 10.32 -6.87 14.94
N GLU A 117 10.00 -6.40 13.72
CA GLU A 117 9.61 -7.22 12.57
C GLU A 117 8.46 -8.19 12.90
N SER A 118 7.50 -7.71 13.67
CA SER A 118 6.34 -8.49 14.12
C SER A 118 5.05 -8.05 13.47
N PHE A 119 4.10 -8.99 13.41
CA PHE A 119 2.73 -8.74 12.95
C PHE A 119 1.76 -8.85 14.13
N VAL A 120 0.81 -7.93 14.17
CA VAL A 120 -0.30 -7.96 15.11
C VAL A 120 -1.60 -7.99 14.31
N HIS A 121 -2.40 -9.04 14.53
CA HIS A 121 -3.76 -9.09 13.99
C HIS A 121 -4.64 -8.04 14.66
N LEU A 122 -5.38 -7.27 13.84
CA LEU A 122 -6.26 -6.23 14.30
C LEU A 122 -7.72 -6.70 14.25
N PRO A 123 -8.36 -6.99 15.39
CA PRO A 123 -9.75 -7.42 15.40
C PRO A 123 -10.66 -6.28 14.95
N ILE A 124 -11.46 -6.53 13.92
CA ILE A 124 -12.46 -5.59 13.41
C ILE A 124 -13.82 -5.98 13.98
N LEU A 125 -14.47 -5.07 14.71
CA LEU A 125 -15.79 -5.30 15.26
C LEU A 125 -16.87 -4.69 14.34
N GLY A 126 -17.89 -5.46 14.05
CA GLY A 126 -19.07 -4.98 13.36
C GLY A 126 -19.93 -4.05 14.24
N SER A 127 -20.99 -3.48 13.65
CA SER A 127 -21.94 -2.62 14.36
C SER A 127 -22.70 -3.35 15.48
N ASP A 128 -22.72 -4.67 15.46
CA ASP A 128 -23.29 -5.56 16.47
C ASP A 128 -22.32 -5.90 17.61
N GLY A 129 -21.10 -5.32 17.59
CA GLY A 129 -20.04 -5.57 18.57
C GLY A 129 -19.33 -6.92 18.42
N ARG A 130 -19.64 -7.71 17.39
CA ARG A 130 -19.01 -8.99 17.14
C ARG A 130 -17.81 -8.82 16.23
N GLU A 131 -16.76 -9.59 16.50
CA GLU A 131 -15.59 -9.64 15.63
C GLU A 131 -15.96 -10.21 14.26
N ARG A 132 -15.51 -9.52 13.21
CA ARG A 132 -15.61 -9.99 11.83
C ARG A 132 -14.41 -10.87 11.52
N ARG A 133 -14.68 -12.14 11.24
CA ARG A 133 -13.68 -13.12 10.80
C ARG A 133 -13.80 -13.34 9.29
N ASN A 134 -12.74 -13.82 8.67
CA ASN A 134 -12.66 -14.05 7.22
C ASN A 134 -13.03 -12.79 6.43
N LEU A 135 -12.59 -11.64 6.91
CA LEU A 135 -12.86 -10.35 6.30
C LEU A 135 -11.85 -10.07 5.20
N LEU A 136 -12.26 -10.16 3.95
CA LEU A 136 -11.38 -9.87 2.83
C LEU A 136 -11.21 -8.36 2.67
N VAL A 137 -9.97 -7.88 2.90
CA VAL A 137 -9.62 -6.47 2.89
C VAL A 137 -8.95 -6.09 1.57
N TYR A 138 -9.74 -5.49 0.67
CA TYR A 138 -9.29 -5.12 -0.67
C TYR A 138 -8.51 -3.82 -0.74
N SER A 139 -8.80 -2.88 0.16
CA SER A 139 -8.18 -1.56 0.10
C SER A 139 -7.96 -0.96 1.49
N LEU A 140 -6.83 -0.27 1.61
CA LEU A 140 -6.45 0.50 2.79
C LEU A 140 -6.08 1.91 2.35
N ALA A 141 -6.51 2.92 3.10
CA ALA A 141 -6.13 4.30 2.88
C ALA A 141 -6.04 5.08 4.18
N ALA A 142 -4.97 5.84 4.35
CA ALA A 142 -4.83 6.78 5.46
C ALA A 142 -5.36 8.15 5.05
N ASP A 143 -6.10 8.83 5.92
CA ASP A 143 -6.51 10.21 5.71
C ASP A 143 -5.57 11.19 6.43
N VAL A 144 -5.67 12.47 6.08
CA VAL A 144 -4.85 13.54 6.66
C VAL A 144 -5.11 13.78 8.16
N ALA A 145 -6.22 13.28 8.69
CA ALA A 145 -6.57 13.35 10.10
C ALA A 145 -5.98 12.17 10.91
N GLY A 146 -5.26 11.26 10.25
CA GLY A 146 -4.68 10.07 10.86
C GLY A 146 -5.69 8.96 11.13
N ASN A 147 -6.77 8.88 10.34
CA ASN A 147 -7.64 7.73 10.35
C ASN A 147 -7.22 6.74 9.26
N MET A 148 -7.39 5.46 9.53
CA MET A 148 -7.26 4.39 8.55
C MET A 148 -8.65 3.97 8.06
N TRP A 149 -8.81 3.95 6.75
CA TRP A 149 -10.00 3.49 6.05
C TRP A 149 -9.75 2.09 5.52
N ILE A 150 -10.67 1.18 5.76
CA ILE A 150 -10.55 -0.24 5.45
C ILE A 150 -11.74 -0.63 4.58
N GLY A 151 -11.48 -0.87 3.30
CA GLY A 151 -12.48 -1.31 2.34
C GLY A 151 -12.48 -2.83 2.23
N THR A 152 -13.67 -3.43 2.37
CA THR A 152 -13.84 -4.88 2.41
C THR A 152 -14.67 -5.41 1.27
N LEU A 153 -14.53 -6.69 0.96
CA LEU A 153 -15.43 -7.36 0.03
C LEU A 153 -16.66 -7.89 0.78
N GLY A 154 -17.79 -7.21 0.58
CA GLY A 154 -19.10 -7.68 1.06
C GLY A 154 -19.54 -7.17 2.43
N ASP A 155 -18.61 -6.61 3.26
CA ASP A 155 -18.95 -6.10 4.60
C ASP A 155 -18.78 -4.57 4.72
N GLY A 156 -18.64 -3.87 3.60
CA GLY A 156 -18.63 -2.42 3.51
C GLY A 156 -17.30 -1.76 3.88
N LEU A 157 -17.38 -0.59 4.53
CA LEU A 157 -16.26 0.29 4.81
C LEU A 157 -16.13 0.54 6.32
N TYR A 158 -14.93 0.32 6.85
CA TYR A 158 -14.58 0.61 8.23
C TYR A 158 -13.63 1.81 8.29
N ARG A 159 -13.70 2.55 9.39
CA ARG A 159 -12.78 3.64 9.70
C ARG A 159 -12.32 3.55 11.15
N THR A 160 -11.04 3.65 11.38
CA THR A 160 -10.45 3.70 12.71
C THR A 160 -9.39 4.79 12.80
N ALA A 161 -9.20 5.36 14.00
CA ALA A 161 -8.04 6.22 14.21
C ALA A 161 -6.78 5.35 14.29
N SER A 162 -5.74 5.69 13.54
CA SER A 162 -4.47 4.97 13.54
C SER A 162 -3.86 4.86 14.96
N ARG A 163 -4.03 5.89 15.80
CA ARG A 163 -3.67 5.85 17.22
C ARG A 163 -4.48 4.85 18.05
N ALA A 164 -5.73 4.55 17.70
CA ALA A 164 -6.58 3.60 18.43
C ALA A 164 -6.13 2.14 18.17
N ALA A 165 -5.51 1.87 17.05
CA ALA A 165 -4.91 0.57 16.75
C ALA A 165 -3.75 0.20 17.69
N ARG A 166 -3.25 1.15 18.49
CA ARG A 166 -2.26 0.88 19.55
C ARG A 166 -2.86 0.19 20.77
N SER A 167 -4.19 0.18 20.92
CA SER A 167 -4.91 -0.42 22.06
C SER A 167 -5.63 -1.73 21.72
N ASN A 168 -5.19 -2.47 20.72
CA ASN A 168 -5.68 -3.81 20.35
C ASN A 168 -7.19 -3.98 20.14
N THR A 169 -7.99 -2.91 20.02
CA THR A 169 -9.43 -3.05 19.77
C THR A 169 -9.98 -1.89 18.96
N ILE A 170 -10.52 -2.18 17.78
CA ILE A 170 -11.26 -1.21 16.96
C ILE A 170 -12.75 -1.37 17.26
N THR A 171 -13.36 -0.34 17.82
CA THR A 171 -14.82 -0.26 17.98
C THR A 171 -15.40 0.61 16.87
N PRO A 172 -16.43 0.18 16.13
CA PRO A 172 -17.08 1.02 15.12
C PRO A 172 -17.69 2.26 15.80
N ARG A 173 -17.32 3.44 15.31
CA ARG A 173 -18.05 4.66 15.67
C ARG A 173 -19.39 4.63 14.96
N ASN A 174 -20.46 4.59 15.72
CA ASN A 174 -21.83 4.75 15.26
C ASN A 174 -21.93 6.09 14.50
N THR A 175 -21.89 6.06 13.16
CA THR A 175 -22.34 7.20 12.36
C THR A 175 -23.85 7.18 12.39
N PRO A 176 -24.54 8.28 12.84
CA PRO A 176 -25.98 8.35 12.77
C PRO A 176 -26.42 8.17 11.31
N ARG A 177 -27.32 7.25 11.08
CA ARG A 177 -27.96 7.03 9.77
C ARG A 177 -28.60 8.35 9.35
N PRO A 178 -28.33 8.91 8.15
CA PRO A 178 -29.05 10.07 7.69
C PRO A 178 -30.55 9.71 7.63
N SER A 179 -31.37 10.52 8.29
CA SER A 179 -32.82 10.39 8.27
C SER A 179 -33.32 10.45 6.84
N ARG A 180 -34.05 9.43 6.41
CA ARG A 180 -34.76 9.46 5.12
C ARG A 180 -35.70 10.66 5.12
N PRO A 181 -35.74 11.47 4.05
CA PRO A 181 -36.79 12.45 3.90
C PRO A 181 -38.13 11.72 3.83
N THR A 182 -39.03 12.07 4.74
CA THR A 182 -40.45 11.67 4.68
C THR A 182 -41.08 12.39 3.49
N SER A 183 -41.43 11.64 2.45
CA SER A 183 -42.26 12.13 1.37
C SER A 183 -43.68 12.38 1.91
N SER A 184 -44.08 13.63 1.93
CA SER A 184 -45.47 14.07 2.00
C SER A 184 -46.10 14.02 0.62
#